data_5428493d2a6b44cde92aa21f6a49c8ab
#
_entry.id   5428493d2a6b44cde92aa21f6a49c8ab
#
_cell.length_a   1.000
_cell.length_b   1.000
_cell.length_c   1.000
_cell.angle_alpha   90.00
_cell.angle_beta   90.00
_cell.angle_gamma   90.00
#
_symmetry.space_group_name_H-M   'P 1'
#
loop_
_entity.id
_entity.type
_entity.pdbx_description
1 polymer ?
#
loop_
_entity_poly.entity_id
_entity_poly.type
_entity_poly.pdbx_seq_one_letter_code
_entity_poly.pdbx_strand_id
1 'polypeptide(L)'
;MSLDAVLSRIDETLPEAMDRLFALLRIPSISTDPAYRADCARAADWLAEDLRGLGFDAAARATPGHPMVVGHGGEGGRHLLFYGHYDVQPVDPLDLWHRAPFDPTVEDTPHGRVIRARGAADDKGQLMTFIEACRAWRDVHGALPGRLTVFLEGEEESGSPSLIPFMERHREELKADLALICDTGLFEDQPAITTMLRGLLGEEITITGPNKDLHSGSYGGAAMNPIRVLAGIIASLHDEDGRITVPGFYDGVTDLPEAVRAQWQALAFDHRKFLGEVGLSVPAGEHDRTPLEMLWSRPTCEVNGIWGGYTGAGFKTVLPSQAHAKISFRLVPGQDPHRLRDNFRNHVRTMVPFDCQVAFHEHGASAASVMDISDPAFEAARAALGQEWGRPASYVGCGGSIPIAGYFRSILDMDAMLIGFGRDDDQIHSPNEKYDVESFHKGIRSWARIFAALT
;
A
#
# COMPACT_ATOMS: atom_id res chain seq x y z
N MET A 1 20.89 24.96 -14.12
CA MET A 1 21.26 23.59 -14.56
C MET A 1 20.32 23.19 -15.69
N SER A 2 20.79 22.49 -16.74
CA SER A 2 19.95 22.12 -17.87
C SER A 2 19.20 20.81 -17.60
N LEU A 3 17.89 20.89 -17.39
CA LEU A 3 17.04 19.71 -17.25
C LEU A 3 17.04 18.86 -18.52
N ASP A 4 17.06 19.49 -19.72
CA ASP A 4 17.05 18.75 -20.99
C ASP A 4 18.28 17.84 -21.14
N ALA A 5 19.46 18.27 -20.67
CA ALA A 5 20.64 17.42 -20.68
C ALA A 5 20.49 16.20 -19.74
N VAL A 6 19.83 16.37 -18.58
CA VAL A 6 19.53 15.26 -17.66
C VAL A 6 18.55 14.27 -18.31
N LEU A 7 17.48 14.77 -18.94
CA LEU A 7 16.52 13.93 -19.63
C LEU A 7 17.15 13.15 -20.78
N SER A 8 18.02 13.81 -21.58
CA SER A 8 18.77 13.12 -22.64
C SER A 8 19.70 12.04 -22.07
N ARG A 9 20.38 12.34 -20.95
CA ARG A 9 21.22 11.35 -20.25
C ARG A 9 20.45 10.14 -19.78
N ILE A 10 19.20 10.32 -19.23
CA ILE A 10 18.31 9.23 -18.84
C ILE A 10 17.98 8.36 -20.06
N ASP A 11 17.64 8.98 -21.21
CA ASP A 11 17.29 8.25 -22.42
C ASP A 11 18.48 7.40 -22.93
N GLU A 12 19.70 7.96 -22.89
CA GLU A 12 20.92 7.29 -23.32
C GLU A 12 21.31 6.12 -22.42
N THR A 13 21.07 6.21 -21.11
CA THR A 13 21.53 5.25 -20.11
C THR A 13 20.43 4.33 -19.57
N LEU A 14 19.27 4.30 -20.23
CA LEU A 14 18.18 3.41 -19.83
C LEU A 14 18.59 1.92 -19.80
N PRO A 15 19.39 1.38 -20.74
CA PRO A 15 19.84 -0.01 -20.67
C PRO A 15 20.64 -0.29 -19.39
N GLU A 16 21.57 0.58 -19.02
CA GLU A 16 22.40 0.44 -17.81
C GLU A 16 21.56 0.61 -16.53
N ALA A 17 20.52 1.45 -16.53
CA ALA A 17 19.56 1.58 -15.45
C ALA A 17 18.77 0.28 -15.26
N MET A 18 18.34 -0.34 -16.34
CA MET A 18 17.68 -1.65 -16.32
C MET A 18 18.61 -2.76 -15.80
N ASP A 19 19.88 -2.75 -16.18
CA ASP A 19 20.85 -3.73 -15.68
C ASP A 19 21.03 -3.63 -14.15
N ARG A 20 21.06 -2.41 -13.59
CA ARG A 20 21.11 -2.19 -12.14
C ARG A 20 19.83 -2.63 -11.45
N LEU A 21 18.67 -2.31 -12.02
CA LEU A 21 17.39 -2.84 -11.51
C LEU A 21 17.40 -4.37 -11.51
N PHE A 22 17.85 -5.01 -12.57
CA PHE A 22 17.92 -6.46 -12.67
C PHE A 22 18.90 -7.07 -11.64
N ALA A 23 20.01 -6.38 -11.34
CA ALA A 23 20.91 -6.81 -10.28
C ALA A 23 20.21 -6.84 -8.91
N LEU A 24 19.40 -5.81 -8.61
CA LEU A 24 18.63 -5.74 -7.37
C LEU A 24 17.48 -6.77 -7.34
N LEU A 25 16.78 -6.98 -8.47
CA LEU A 25 15.69 -7.95 -8.57
C LEU A 25 16.15 -9.40 -8.38
N ARG A 26 17.40 -9.72 -8.74
CA ARG A 26 17.98 -11.06 -8.50
C ARG A 26 18.23 -11.36 -7.03
N ILE A 27 18.09 -10.42 -6.13
CA ILE A 27 18.22 -10.65 -4.70
C ILE A 27 16.85 -10.96 -4.12
N PRO A 28 16.57 -12.19 -3.66
CA PRO A 28 15.25 -12.60 -3.18
C PRO A 28 15.01 -12.10 -1.73
N SER A 29 14.82 -10.82 -1.55
CA SER A 29 14.66 -10.16 -0.24
C SER A 29 13.24 -10.35 0.33
N ILE A 30 12.80 -11.59 0.50
CA ILE A 30 11.50 -11.92 1.10
C ILE A 30 11.57 -11.69 2.60
N SER A 31 10.93 -10.65 3.12
CA SER A 31 11.03 -10.26 4.53
C SER A 31 10.26 -11.16 5.48
N THR A 32 9.18 -11.77 5.01
CA THR A 32 8.29 -12.62 5.82
C THR A 32 8.86 -13.99 6.17
N ASP A 33 9.89 -14.46 5.44
CA ASP A 33 10.51 -15.77 5.65
C ASP A 33 11.93 -15.64 6.21
N PRO A 34 12.21 -16.15 7.43
CA PRO A 34 13.54 -16.11 8.03
C PRO A 34 14.66 -16.74 7.19
N ALA A 35 14.34 -17.63 6.25
CA ALA A 35 15.31 -18.23 5.33
C ALA A 35 16.00 -17.19 4.43
N TYR A 36 15.30 -16.08 4.13
CA TYR A 36 15.79 -15.01 3.27
C TYR A 36 16.42 -13.84 4.03
N ARG A 37 16.62 -13.95 5.35
CA ARG A 37 17.23 -12.87 6.17
C ARG A 37 18.57 -12.40 5.60
N ALA A 38 19.42 -13.31 5.13
CA ALA A 38 20.71 -12.96 4.51
C ALA A 38 20.54 -12.23 3.18
N ASP A 39 19.49 -12.52 2.43
CA ASP A 39 19.19 -11.86 1.17
C ASP A 39 18.65 -10.45 1.39
N CYS A 40 17.81 -10.25 2.42
CA CYS A 40 17.39 -8.90 2.82
C CYS A 40 18.60 -8.03 3.22
N ALA A 41 19.53 -8.58 4.01
CA ALA A 41 20.76 -7.86 4.36
C ALA A 41 21.61 -7.55 3.11
N ARG A 42 21.74 -8.50 2.17
CA ARG A 42 22.47 -8.31 0.91
C ARG A 42 21.83 -7.23 0.03
N ALA A 43 20.49 -7.14 -0.02
CA ALA A 43 19.79 -6.09 -0.74
C ALA A 43 20.05 -4.70 -0.11
N ALA A 44 20.01 -4.61 1.22
CA ALA A 44 20.34 -3.38 1.93
C ALA A 44 21.79 -2.93 1.69
N ASP A 45 22.76 -3.85 1.75
CA ASP A 45 24.16 -3.56 1.48
C ASP A 45 24.39 -3.11 0.04
N TRP A 46 23.73 -3.77 -0.92
CA TRP A 46 23.79 -3.41 -2.34
C TRP A 46 23.29 -1.99 -2.57
N LEU A 47 22.13 -1.63 -1.99
CA LEU A 47 21.56 -0.27 -2.10
C LEU A 47 22.45 0.77 -1.44
N ALA A 48 23.00 0.48 -0.25
CA ALA A 48 23.91 1.38 0.43
C ALA A 48 25.21 1.62 -0.39
N GLU A 49 25.73 0.59 -1.06
CA GLU A 49 26.90 0.72 -1.94
C GLU A 49 26.57 1.55 -3.20
N ASP A 50 25.44 1.30 -3.83
CA ASP A 50 24.99 2.05 -5.00
C ASP A 50 24.79 3.54 -4.68
N LEU A 51 24.16 3.86 -3.53
CA LEU A 51 24.02 5.23 -3.05
C LEU A 51 25.37 5.90 -2.76
N ARG A 52 26.33 5.20 -2.13
CA ARG A 52 27.69 5.71 -1.94
C ARG A 52 28.37 6.03 -3.28
N GLY A 53 28.18 5.16 -4.27
CA GLY A 53 28.59 5.41 -5.65
C GLY A 53 28.03 6.71 -6.24
N LEU A 54 26.89 7.17 -5.78
CA LEU A 54 26.27 8.44 -6.17
C LEU A 54 26.71 9.65 -5.31
N GLY A 55 27.53 9.44 -4.29
CA GLY A 55 28.01 10.50 -3.40
C GLY A 55 27.11 10.73 -2.17
N PHE A 56 26.21 9.83 -1.86
CA PHE A 56 25.53 9.84 -0.57
C PHE A 56 26.46 9.28 0.52
N ASP A 57 26.38 9.85 1.71
CA ASP A 57 26.86 9.19 2.94
C ASP A 57 25.79 8.18 3.35
N ALA A 58 25.94 6.94 2.90
CA ALA A 58 24.92 5.90 3.00
C ALA A 58 25.40 4.64 3.72
N ALA A 59 24.52 4.06 4.52
CA ALA A 59 24.79 2.82 5.24
C ALA A 59 23.54 1.98 5.45
N ALA A 60 23.69 0.67 5.39
CA ALA A 60 22.72 -0.28 5.93
C ALA A 60 22.86 -0.30 7.46
N ARG A 61 21.79 -0.02 8.17
CA ARG A 61 21.74 0.10 9.63
C ARG A 61 20.95 -1.04 10.23
N ALA A 62 21.57 -1.77 11.14
CA ALA A 62 20.96 -2.91 11.80
C ALA A 62 19.73 -2.51 12.62
N THR A 63 18.69 -3.32 12.53
CA THR A 63 17.49 -3.29 13.36
C THR A 63 17.29 -4.66 14.03
N PRO A 64 16.32 -4.83 14.93
CA PRO A 64 15.94 -6.16 15.41
C PRO A 64 15.47 -7.11 14.28
N GLY A 65 14.88 -6.57 13.24
CA GLY A 65 14.43 -7.28 12.03
C GLY A 65 15.39 -7.17 10.86
N HIS A 66 14.94 -6.56 9.75
CA HIS A 66 15.77 -6.32 8.57
C HIS A 66 16.40 -4.91 8.60
N PRO A 67 17.58 -4.71 7.98
CA PRO A 67 18.26 -3.41 8.04
C PRO A 67 17.45 -2.27 7.40
N MET A 68 17.61 -1.04 7.92
CA MET A 68 17.21 0.19 7.24
C MET A 68 18.39 0.74 6.45
N VAL A 69 18.18 1.23 5.24
CA VAL A 69 19.21 1.96 4.48
C VAL A 69 18.95 3.45 4.62
N VAL A 70 19.94 4.19 5.11
CA VAL A 70 19.87 5.65 5.23
C VAL A 70 21.05 6.25 4.50
N GLY A 71 20.78 7.21 3.63
CA GLY A 71 21.80 7.95 2.88
C GLY A 71 21.50 9.44 2.86
N HIS A 72 22.49 10.27 3.11
CA HIS A 72 22.40 11.74 3.04
C HIS A 72 23.29 12.27 1.96
N GLY A 73 22.81 13.17 1.11
CA GLY A 73 23.60 13.70 0.02
C GLY A 73 23.08 15.04 -0.50
N GLY A 74 23.91 15.69 -1.32
CA GLY A 74 23.59 16.97 -1.91
C GLY A 74 23.54 18.12 -0.91
N GLU A 75 23.41 19.33 -1.43
CA GLU A 75 23.39 20.56 -0.64
C GLU A 75 22.42 21.58 -1.24
N GLY A 76 21.94 22.51 -0.41
CA GLY A 76 21.08 23.61 -0.82
C GLY A 76 19.65 23.21 -1.20
N GLY A 77 18.84 24.21 -1.49
CA GLY A 77 17.43 24.00 -1.83
C GLY A 77 16.58 23.44 -0.69
N ARG A 78 15.43 22.90 -1.06
CA ARG A 78 14.52 22.20 -0.15
C ARG A 78 15.10 20.83 0.21
N HIS A 79 15.02 20.45 1.47
CA HIS A 79 15.43 19.12 1.92
C HIS A 79 14.32 18.12 1.65
N LEU A 80 14.55 17.16 0.78
CA LEU A 80 13.61 16.10 0.44
C LEU A 80 14.07 14.78 1.05
N LEU A 81 13.13 14.04 1.67
CA LEU A 81 13.37 12.67 2.09
C LEU A 81 12.64 11.73 1.13
N PHE A 82 13.36 10.82 0.49
CA PHE A 82 12.76 9.75 -0.31
C PHE A 82 12.61 8.48 0.51
N TYR A 83 11.43 7.87 0.43
CA TYR A 83 11.13 6.59 1.02
C TYR A 83 10.68 5.57 -0.03
N GLY A 84 11.12 4.33 0.13
CA GLY A 84 10.71 3.13 -0.57
C GLY A 84 11.08 1.89 0.24
N HIS A 85 10.70 0.71 -0.23
CA HIS A 85 11.09 -0.53 0.41
C HIS A 85 11.80 -1.49 -0.56
N TYR A 86 12.70 -2.30 -0.03
CA TYR A 86 13.49 -3.23 -0.84
C TYR A 86 13.14 -4.70 -0.59
N ASP A 87 12.30 -4.97 0.39
CA ASP A 87 11.76 -6.30 0.60
C ASP A 87 10.60 -6.58 -0.35
N VAL A 88 10.23 -7.84 -0.45
CA VAL A 88 9.22 -8.31 -1.40
C VAL A 88 8.39 -9.43 -0.78
N GLN A 89 7.18 -9.60 -1.30
CA GLN A 89 6.29 -10.70 -0.94
C GLN A 89 6.85 -12.09 -1.32
N PRO A 90 6.41 -13.16 -0.63
CA PRO A 90 6.63 -14.54 -1.06
C PRO A 90 6.20 -14.79 -2.50
N VAL A 91 6.79 -15.79 -3.10
CA VAL A 91 6.56 -16.12 -4.51
C VAL A 91 5.55 -17.26 -4.72
N ASP A 92 5.00 -17.79 -3.64
CA ASP A 92 4.04 -18.89 -3.71
C ASP A 92 2.69 -18.45 -4.34
N PRO A 93 2.06 -19.34 -5.13
CA PRO A 93 2.53 -20.67 -5.54
C PRO A 93 3.48 -20.60 -6.76
N LEU A 94 4.64 -21.23 -6.65
CA LEU A 94 5.70 -21.21 -7.67
C LEU A 94 5.29 -21.81 -9.02
N ASP A 95 4.38 -22.76 -9.03
CA ASP A 95 3.89 -23.45 -10.24
C ASP A 95 3.04 -22.55 -11.15
N LEU A 96 2.60 -21.39 -10.66
CA LEU A 96 1.90 -20.39 -11.47
C LEU A 96 2.83 -19.36 -12.12
N TRP A 97 4.11 -19.34 -11.78
CA TRP A 97 5.06 -18.48 -12.43
C TRP A 97 5.48 -19.06 -13.80
N HIS A 98 5.45 -18.23 -14.83
CA HIS A 98 5.93 -18.62 -16.16
C HIS A 98 7.44 -18.77 -16.22
N ARG A 99 8.17 -18.11 -15.33
CA ARG A 99 9.64 -18.12 -15.18
C ARG A 99 10.02 -18.05 -13.70
N ALA A 100 11.29 -18.28 -13.40
CA ALA A 100 11.79 -18.10 -12.03
C ALA A 100 11.57 -16.65 -11.56
N PRO A 101 10.93 -16.43 -10.39
CA PRO A 101 10.51 -15.12 -9.93
C PRO A 101 11.65 -14.09 -9.77
N PHE A 102 12.86 -14.54 -9.49
CA PHE A 102 14.06 -13.71 -9.29
C PHE A 102 15.05 -13.78 -10.47
N ASP A 103 14.59 -14.21 -11.64
CA ASP A 103 15.33 -14.11 -12.90
C ASP A 103 14.65 -13.07 -13.82
N PRO A 104 14.92 -11.77 -13.61
CA PRO A 104 14.23 -10.68 -14.31
C PRO A 104 14.49 -10.75 -15.81
N THR A 105 13.42 -10.53 -16.58
CA THR A 105 13.48 -10.52 -18.04
C THR A 105 12.61 -9.39 -18.58
N VAL A 106 12.96 -8.92 -19.79
CA VAL A 106 12.05 -8.07 -20.57
C VAL A 106 11.24 -8.94 -21.52
N GLU A 107 9.94 -8.76 -21.49
CA GLU A 107 9.00 -9.46 -22.38
C GLU A 107 8.24 -8.44 -23.24
N ASP A 108 8.05 -8.77 -24.52
CA ASP A 108 7.18 -8.01 -25.40
C ASP A 108 5.72 -8.45 -25.18
N THR A 109 4.83 -7.48 -24.98
CA THR A 109 3.39 -7.70 -24.84
C THR A 109 2.63 -6.86 -25.85
N PRO A 110 1.34 -7.13 -26.09
CA PRO A 110 0.51 -6.27 -26.95
C PRO A 110 0.42 -4.80 -26.47
N HIS A 111 0.70 -4.54 -25.18
CA HIS A 111 0.62 -3.21 -24.57
C HIS A 111 1.98 -2.54 -24.36
N GLY A 112 3.07 -3.18 -24.80
CA GLY A 112 4.43 -2.66 -24.66
C GLY A 112 5.37 -3.68 -24.03
N ARG A 113 6.58 -3.24 -23.69
CA ARG A 113 7.59 -4.08 -23.02
C ARG A 113 7.40 -4.02 -21.51
N VAL A 114 7.50 -5.18 -20.88
CA VAL A 114 7.39 -5.31 -19.42
C VAL A 114 8.62 -5.99 -18.84
N ILE A 115 9.02 -5.57 -17.66
CA ILE A 115 9.99 -6.25 -16.81
C ILE A 115 9.21 -7.24 -15.96
N ARG A 116 9.56 -8.53 -16.02
CA ARG A 116 8.87 -9.56 -15.23
C ARG A 116 9.78 -10.12 -14.18
N ALA A 117 9.42 -9.91 -12.92
CA ALA A 117 10.06 -10.48 -11.74
C ALA A 117 9.25 -10.12 -10.48
N ARG A 118 9.43 -10.85 -9.38
CA ARG A 118 8.98 -10.42 -8.05
C ARG A 118 9.74 -9.17 -7.61
N GLY A 119 9.01 -8.14 -7.13
CA GLY A 119 9.54 -6.84 -6.75
C GLY A 119 9.74 -5.88 -7.93
N ALA A 120 9.30 -6.26 -9.15
CA ALA A 120 9.47 -5.41 -10.31
C ALA A 120 8.64 -4.12 -10.23
N ALA A 121 7.42 -4.19 -9.71
CA ALA A 121 6.55 -3.04 -9.46
C ALA A 121 6.50 -2.66 -7.98
N ASP A 122 6.63 -3.63 -7.10
CA ASP A 122 6.46 -3.49 -5.66
C ASP A 122 7.69 -4.00 -4.89
N ASP A 123 8.60 -3.12 -4.50
CA ASP A 123 8.75 -1.68 -4.80
C ASP A 123 10.12 -1.38 -5.44
N LYS A 124 10.97 -2.43 -5.68
CA LYS A 124 12.33 -2.27 -6.19
C LYS A 124 12.40 -1.50 -7.51
N GLY A 125 11.45 -1.75 -8.43
CA GLY A 125 11.38 -1.02 -9.69
C GLY A 125 11.08 0.45 -9.48
N GLN A 126 10.15 0.77 -8.59
CA GLN A 126 9.77 2.15 -8.31
C GLN A 126 10.87 2.91 -7.55
N LEU A 127 11.44 2.31 -6.48
CA LEU A 127 12.55 2.97 -5.76
C LEU A 127 13.76 3.25 -6.66
N MET A 128 14.05 2.37 -7.62
CA MET A 128 15.14 2.58 -8.56
C MET A 128 14.88 3.74 -9.53
N THR A 129 13.62 4.11 -9.79
CA THR A 129 13.34 5.30 -10.61
C THR A 129 13.90 6.57 -9.99
N PHE A 130 13.79 6.71 -8.66
CA PHE A 130 14.34 7.85 -7.92
C PHE A 130 15.89 7.83 -7.93
N ILE A 131 16.49 6.69 -7.66
CA ILE A 131 17.94 6.52 -7.60
C ILE A 131 18.58 6.83 -8.96
N GLU A 132 17.97 6.34 -10.06
CA GLU A 132 18.48 6.60 -11.41
C GLU A 132 18.30 8.07 -11.85
N ALA A 133 17.27 8.74 -11.39
CA ALA A 133 17.15 10.18 -11.58
C ALA A 133 18.28 10.96 -10.86
N CYS A 134 18.61 10.59 -9.64
CA CYS A 134 19.77 11.14 -8.92
C CYS A 134 21.07 10.88 -9.68
N ARG A 135 21.26 9.69 -10.25
CA ARG A 135 22.42 9.31 -11.06
C ARG A 135 22.56 10.21 -12.28
N ALA A 136 21.48 10.38 -13.05
CA ALA A 136 21.50 11.23 -14.24
C ALA A 136 21.82 12.69 -13.90
N TRP A 137 21.29 13.23 -12.82
CA TRP A 137 21.62 14.57 -12.34
C TRP A 137 23.12 14.70 -12.02
N ARG A 138 23.65 13.74 -11.27
CA ARG A 138 25.06 13.73 -10.93
C ARG A 138 25.97 13.57 -12.14
N ASP A 139 25.62 12.71 -13.09
CA ASP A 139 26.40 12.49 -14.31
C ASP A 139 26.52 13.77 -15.14
N VAL A 140 25.44 14.55 -15.22
CA VAL A 140 25.42 15.78 -16.03
C VAL A 140 26.01 16.99 -15.29
N HIS A 141 25.76 17.10 -13.98
CA HIS A 141 26.09 18.32 -13.23
C HIS A 141 27.22 18.13 -12.21
N GLY A 142 27.72 16.91 -12.02
CA GLY A 142 28.74 16.60 -11.02
C GLY A 142 28.23 16.62 -9.57
N ALA A 143 26.93 16.85 -9.35
CA ALA A 143 26.31 16.99 -8.04
C ALA A 143 24.89 16.44 -8.05
N LEU A 144 24.35 16.09 -6.87
CA LEU A 144 22.95 15.76 -6.68
C LEU A 144 22.05 17.00 -6.87
N PRO A 145 20.77 16.82 -7.18
CA PRO A 145 19.86 17.93 -7.53
C PRO A 145 19.54 18.89 -6.38
N GLY A 146 19.83 18.53 -5.14
CA GLY A 146 19.57 19.31 -3.94
C GLY A 146 19.91 18.51 -2.69
N ARG A 147 19.48 18.96 -1.52
CA ARG A 147 19.65 18.23 -0.27
C ARG A 147 18.68 17.08 -0.18
N LEU A 148 19.20 15.85 -0.19
CA LEU A 148 18.41 14.62 -0.22
C LEU A 148 18.76 13.71 0.95
N THR A 149 17.73 13.10 1.53
CA THR A 149 17.85 11.92 2.40
C THR A 149 17.14 10.77 1.71
N VAL A 150 17.79 9.61 1.59
CA VAL A 150 17.18 8.35 1.14
C VAL A 150 16.99 7.48 2.36
N PHE A 151 15.76 6.99 2.57
CA PHE A 151 15.37 6.14 3.68
C PHE A 151 14.61 4.93 3.13
N LEU A 152 15.27 3.75 3.12
CA LEU A 152 14.67 2.53 2.58
C LEU A 152 14.54 1.49 3.67
N GLU A 153 13.39 0.82 3.72
CA GLU A 153 13.15 -0.25 4.67
C GLU A 153 13.13 -1.64 4.01
N GLY A 154 13.24 -2.67 4.83
CA GLY A 154 13.22 -4.07 4.40
C GLY A 154 12.18 -4.90 5.15
N GLU A 155 11.12 -4.29 5.66
CA GLU A 155 10.06 -4.93 6.44
C GLU A 155 8.65 -4.44 6.07
N GLU A 156 8.46 -3.67 5.01
CA GLU A 156 7.15 -3.16 4.61
C GLU A 156 6.16 -4.31 4.45
N GLU A 157 6.54 -5.32 3.72
CA GLU A 157 5.75 -6.51 3.39
C GLU A 157 5.51 -7.46 4.58
N SER A 158 6.20 -7.21 5.69
CA SER A 158 6.03 -7.95 6.96
C SER A 158 5.47 -7.09 8.09
N GLY A 159 4.96 -5.89 7.77
CA GLY A 159 4.27 -4.99 8.69
C GLY A 159 5.17 -4.03 9.46
N SER A 160 6.41 -3.83 9.00
CA SER A 160 7.34 -2.77 9.46
C SER A 160 7.61 -2.73 10.97
N PRO A 161 7.87 -3.86 11.67
CA PRO A 161 8.00 -3.85 13.13
C PRO A 161 9.16 -2.99 13.64
N SER A 162 10.23 -2.81 12.84
CA SER A 162 11.39 -1.99 13.21
C SER A 162 11.25 -0.51 12.84
N LEU A 163 10.28 -0.14 12.00
CA LEU A 163 10.17 1.19 11.41
C LEU A 163 9.93 2.29 12.44
N ILE A 164 8.86 2.16 13.25
CA ILE A 164 8.51 3.18 14.27
C ILE A 164 9.65 3.38 15.27
N PRO A 165 10.22 2.32 15.90
CA PRO A 165 11.34 2.48 16.83
C PRO A 165 12.58 3.11 16.17
N PHE A 166 12.82 2.83 14.88
CA PHE A 166 13.93 3.42 14.14
C PHE A 166 13.68 4.92 13.89
N MET A 167 12.49 5.30 13.41
CA MET A 167 12.13 6.69 13.17
C MET A 167 12.17 7.54 14.44
N GLU A 168 11.65 7.02 15.57
CA GLU A 168 11.69 7.72 16.85
C GLU A 168 13.13 7.97 17.32
N ARG A 169 14.01 6.97 17.19
CA ARG A 169 15.43 7.08 17.57
C ARG A 169 16.20 8.05 16.69
N HIS A 170 15.89 8.11 15.41
CA HIS A 170 16.59 8.89 14.39
C HIS A 170 15.82 10.12 13.93
N ARG A 171 14.88 10.59 14.74
CA ARG A 171 13.93 11.66 14.40
C ARG A 171 14.60 12.90 13.80
N GLU A 172 15.63 13.43 14.49
CA GLU A 172 16.30 14.65 14.04
C GLU A 172 17.13 14.45 12.77
N GLU A 173 17.62 13.25 12.54
CA GLU A 173 18.38 12.89 11.35
C GLU A 173 17.48 12.72 10.12
N LEU A 174 16.30 12.12 10.30
CA LEU A 174 15.35 11.85 9.21
C LEU A 174 14.44 13.04 8.89
N LYS A 175 14.44 14.09 9.72
CA LYS A 175 13.59 15.25 9.48
C LYS A 175 14.02 16.00 8.23
N ALA A 176 13.05 16.23 7.33
CA ALA A 176 13.20 16.98 6.07
C ALA A 176 12.00 17.92 5.89
N ASP A 177 12.00 18.70 4.82
CA ASP A 177 10.90 19.62 4.52
C ASP A 177 9.69 18.92 3.89
N LEU A 178 9.93 17.79 3.21
CA LEU A 178 8.89 16.99 2.56
C LEU A 178 9.38 15.54 2.35
N ALA A 179 8.54 14.56 2.65
CA ALA A 179 8.77 13.18 2.27
C ALA A 179 8.22 12.90 0.86
N LEU A 180 8.95 12.09 0.09
CA LEU A 180 8.53 11.57 -1.20
C LEU A 180 8.41 10.05 -1.07
N ILE A 181 7.25 9.49 -1.34
CA ILE A 181 6.99 8.04 -1.26
C ILE A 181 6.71 7.55 -2.67
N CYS A 182 7.44 6.51 -3.12
CA CYS A 182 7.25 5.95 -4.45
C CYS A 182 6.76 4.49 -4.34
N ASP A 183 5.53 4.35 -3.89
CA ASP A 183 4.88 3.06 -3.65
C ASP A 183 3.38 3.16 -3.95
N THR A 184 3.07 3.75 -5.11
CA THR A 184 1.70 3.92 -5.62
C THR A 184 1.69 3.73 -7.14
N GLY A 185 0.58 3.99 -7.80
CA GLY A 185 0.41 3.80 -9.24
C GLY A 185 -0.12 5.02 -9.98
N LEU A 186 -0.16 4.86 -11.28
CA LEU A 186 -0.91 5.71 -12.19
C LEU A 186 -2.42 5.51 -11.93
N PHE A 187 -3.22 6.46 -12.32
CA PHE A 187 -4.66 6.30 -12.35
C PHE A 187 -5.12 6.18 -13.82
N GLU A 188 -5.56 4.99 -14.26
CA GLU A 188 -5.95 4.72 -15.65
C GLU A 188 -4.93 5.28 -16.66
N ASP A 189 -3.67 4.95 -16.53
CA ASP A 189 -2.56 5.44 -17.34
C ASP A 189 -2.28 6.96 -17.26
N GLN A 190 -2.90 7.67 -16.31
CA GLN A 190 -2.60 9.07 -16.04
C GLN A 190 -1.66 9.21 -14.86
N PRO A 191 -0.72 10.15 -14.89
CA PRO A 191 0.10 10.42 -13.72
C PRO A 191 -0.78 10.92 -12.57
N ALA A 192 -0.49 10.44 -11.37
CA ALA A 192 -1.27 10.75 -10.19
C ALA A 192 -0.38 11.10 -8.99
N ILE A 193 -0.90 11.93 -8.11
CA ILE A 193 -0.36 12.15 -6.76
C ILE A 193 -1.44 11.66 -5.81
N THR A 194 -1.12 10.64 -5.04
CA THR A 194 -2.05 10.12 -4.03
C THR A 194 -2.04 11.04 -2.82
N THR A 195 -3.18 11.59 -2.49
CA THR A 195 -3.34 12.59 -1.42
C THR A 195 -4.22 12.14 -0.28
N MET A 196 -4.78 10.94 -0.38
CA MET A 196 -5.64 10.33 0.62
C MET A 196 -5.40 8.82 0.66
N LEU A 197 -5.16 8.29 1.85
CA LEU A 197 -5.02 6.86 2.12
C LEU A 197 -6.04 6.45 3.16
N ARG A 198 -6.68 5.30 2.96
CA ARG A 198 -7.57 4.76 3.98
C ARG A 198 -6.76 4.08 5.10
N GLY A 199 -7.27 4.17 6.32
CA GLY A 199 -6.76 3.38 7.43
C GLY A 199 -7.23 1.93 7.36
N LEU A 200 -6.72 1.13 8.26
CA LEU A 200 -7.07 -0.29 8.40
C LEU A 200 -7.40 -0.61 9.86
N LEU A 201 -8.40 -1.45 10.07
CA LEU A 201 -8.70 -2.10 11.34
C LEU A 201 -9.07 -3.55 11.06
N GLY A 202 -8.35 -4.50 11.63
CA GLY A 202 -8.64 -5.93 11.55
C GLY A 202 -9.11 -6.49 12.88
N GLU A 203 -10.11 -7.39 12.83
CA GLU A 203 -10.63 -8.08 14.01
C GLU A 203 -11.06 -9.50 13.65
N GLU A 204 -10.76 -10.46 14.52
CA GLU A 204 -11.30 -11.82 14.42
C GLU A 204 -12.23 -12.07 15.61
N ILE A 205 -13.38 -12.66 15.35
CA ILE A 205 -14.36 -13.02 16.38
C ILE A 205 -14.59 -14.53 16.42
N THR A 206 -14.69 -15.06 17.63
CA THR A 206 -15.06 -16.46 17.88
C THR A 206 -16.30 -16.48 18.75
N ILE A 207 -17.39 -17.04 18.23
CA ILE A 207 -18.60 -17.32 19.00
C ILE A 207 -18.54 -18.75 19.51
N THR A 208 -18.61 -18.93 20.82
CA THR A 208 -18.69 -20.23 21.50
C THR A 208 -20.10 -20.41 22.06
N GLY A 209 -20.77 -21.48 21.69
CA GLY A 209 -22.06 -21.89 22.21
C GLY A 209 -21.92 -23.09 23.14
N PRO A 210 -22.37 -24.32 22.76
CA PRO A 210 -22.21 -25.49 23.59
C PRO A 210 -20.76 -25.87 23.83
N ASN A 211 -20.48 -26.56 24.92
CA ASN A 211 -19.12 -26.98 25.30
C ASN A 211 -18.52 -28.09 24.43
N LYS A 212 -19.26 -28.62 23.49
CA LYS A 212 -18.88 -29.65 22.50
C LYS A 212 -19.83 -29.62 21.31
N ASP A 213 -19.43 -30.25 20.23
CA ASP A 213 -20.32 -30.48 19.09
C ASP A 213 -21.49 -31.39 19.50
N LEU A 214 -22.70 -31.06 19.01
CA LEU A 214 -23.93 -31.72 19.39
C LEU A 214 -24.63 -32.35 18.18
N HIS A 215 -25.38 -33.44 18.42
CA HIS A 215 -26.23 -34.02 17.40
C HIS A 215 -27.43 -33.10 17.16
N SER A 216 -27.62 -32.64 15.91
CA SER A 216 -28.64 -31.63 15.58
C SER A 216 -30.09 -32.15 15.78
N GLY A 217 -30.32 -33.45 15.64
CA GLY A 217 -31.62 -34.08 15.90
C GLY A 217 -31.99 -34.14 17.39
N SER A 218 -30.97 -34.18 18.27
CA SER A 218 -31.19 -34.26 19.72
C SER A 218 -31.24 -32.88 20.39
N TYR A 219 -30.55 -31.91 19.84
CA TYR A 219 -30.37 -30.57 20.47
C TYR A 219 -30.86 -29.41 19.61
N GLY A 220 -31.21 -29.67 18.32
CA GLY A 220 -31.71 -28.64 17.41
C GLY A 220 -32.99 -28.00 17.92
N GLY A 221 -33.05 -26.69 17.89
CA GLY A 221 -34.17 -25.91 18.44
C GLY A 221 -34.05 -25.63 19.94
N ALA A 222 -33.32 -26.46 20.70
CA ALA A 222 -33.10 -26.26 22.14
C ALA A 222 -31.76 -25.56 22.44
N ALA A 223 -30.68 -26.03 21.83
CA ALA A 223 -29.35 -25.41 21.98
C ALA A 223 -29.09 -24.35 20.92
N MET A 224 -28.46 -23.23 21.31
CA MET A 224 -28.08 -22.19 20.38
C MET A 224 -26.93 -22.67 19.48
N ASN A 225 -27.07 -22.43 18.17
CA ASN A 225 -26.06 -22.74 17.18
C ASN A 225 -25.15 -21.49 16.96
N PRO A 226 -23.84 -21.55 17.25
CA PRO A 226 -22.92 -20.43 17.07
C PRO A 226 -22.87 -19.88 15.64
N ILE A 227 -23.03 -20.73 14.62
CA ILE A 227 -23.12 -20.28 13.22
C ILE A 227 -24.34 -19.37 13.02
N ARG A 228 -25.48 -19.69 13.63
CA ARG A 228 -26.67 -18.84 13.53
C ARG A 228 -26.45 -17.48 14.20
N VAL A 229 -25.79 -17.45 15.36
CA VAL A 229 -25.41 -16.19 16.05
C VAL A 229 -24.49 -15.38 15.19
N LEU A 230 -23.40 -15.99 14.68
CA LEU A 230 -22.41 -15.34 13.83
C LEU A 230 -23.02 -14.78 12.53
N ALA A 231 -23.87 -15.57 11.87
CA ALA A 231 -24.58 -15.12 10.66
C ALA A 231 -25.45 -13.89 10.94
N GLY A 232 -26.14 -13.85 12.09
CA GLY A 232 -26.91 -12.69 12.54
C GLY A 232 -26.03 -11.46 12.77
N ILE A 233 -24.87 -11.61 13.40
CA ILE A 233 -23.90 -10.54 13.61
C ILE A 233 -23.43 -9.99 12.25
N ILE A 234 -22.99 -10.85 11.34
CA ILE A 234 -22.50 -10.44 10.01
C ILE A 234 -23.61 -9.71 9.23
N ALA A 235 -24.84 -10.27 9.22
CA ALA A 235 -25.97 -9.64 8.54
C ALA A 235 -26.36 -8.27 9.12
N SER A 236 -26.00 -8.01 10.38
CA SER A 236 -26.30 -6.72 11.02
C SER A 236 -25.26 -5.64 10.75
N LEU A 237 -24.14 -5.94 10.08
CA LEU A 237 -23.07 -4.97 9.86
C LEU A 237 -23.41 -3.94 8.78
N HIS A 238 -24.36 -4.22 7.91
CA HIS A 238 -24.81 -3.32 6.84
C HIS A 238 -26.33 -3.22 6.81
N ASP A 239 -26.83 -2.07 6.44
CA ASP A 239 -28.24 -1.86 6.10
C ASP A 239 -28.51 -2.06 4.60
N GLU A 240 -29.77 -1.84 4.20
CA GLU A 240 -30.22 -1.97 2.81
C GLU A 240 -29.62 -0.91 1.87
N ASP A 241 -29.13 0.20 2.40
CA ASP A 241 -28.46 1.28 1.64
C ASP A 241 -26.94 1.09 1.55
N GLY A 242 -26.40 -0.04 2.04
CA GLY A 242 -24.99 -0.35 2.04
C GLY A 242 -24.18 0.39 3.12
N ARG A 243 -24.86 1.02 4.09
CA ARG A 243 -24.20 1.74 5.20
C ARG A 243 -23.86 0.79 6.33
N ILE A 244 -22.73 1.04 6.98
CA ILE A 244 -22.29 0.26 8.15
C ILE A 244 -23.10 0.67 9.37
N THR A 245 -23.67 -0.30 10.08
CA THR A 245 -24.62 -0.07 11.18
C THR A 245 -24.00 -0.12 12.56
N VAL A 246 -22.68 -0.33 12.67
CA VAL A 246 -21.97 -0.29 13.97
C VAL A 246 -22.14 1.09 14.60
N PRO A 247 -22.68 1.22 15.82
CA PRO A 247 -22.93 2.50 16.47
C PRO A 247 -21.64 3.35 16.56
N GLY A 248 -21.72 4.63 16.18
CA GLY A 248 -20.58 5.56 16.19
C GLY A 248 -19.54 5.30 15.08
N PHE A 249 -19.85 4.42 14.11
CA PHE A 249 -18.93 4.12 13.02
C PHE A 249 -18.62 5.34 12.15
N TYR A 250 -19.60 6.19 11.92
CA TYR A 250 -19.46 7.40 11.10
C TYR A 250 -19.08 8.65 11.92
N ASP A 251 -18.80 8.52 13.22
CA ASP A 251 -18.35 9.65 14.03
C ASP A 251 -17.04 10.23 13.48
N GLY A 252 -17.04 11.52 13.15
CA GLY A 252 -15.90 12.22 12.56
C GLY A 252 -15.76 12.08 11.04
N VAL A 253 -16.54 11.21 10.40
CA VAL A 253 -16.55 11.10 8.93
C VAL A 253 -17.20 12.34 8.31
N THR A 254 -16.48 13.00 7.44
CA THR A 254 -16.96 14.19 6.71
C THR A 254 -17.13 13.89 5.23
N ASP A 255 -17.99 14.65 4.57
CA ASP A 255 -18.08 14.60 3.11
C ASP A 255 -16.86 15.27 2.48
N LEU A 256 -16.54 14.84 1.26
CA LEU A 256 -15.47 15.46 0.48
C LEU A 256 -15.78 16.95 0.25
N PRO A 257 -14.73 17.81 0.32
CA PRO A 257 -14.85 19.17 -0.18
C PRO A 257 -15.34 19.19 -1.63
N GLU A 258 -16.21 20.13 -1.99
CA GLU A 258 -16.82 20.20 -3.32
C GLU A 258 -15.76 20.27 -4.44
N ALA A 259 -14.66 20.98 -4.22
CA ALA A 259 -13.57 21.07 -5.20
C ALA A 259 -12.90 19.69 -5.48
N VAL A 260 -12.74 18.84 -4.44
CA VAL A 260 -12.19 17.49 -4.59
C VAL A 260 -13.19 16.60 -5.29
N ARG A 261 -14.46 16.68 -4.93
CA ARG A 261 -15.54 15.92 -5.57
C ARG A 261 -15.64 16.25 -7.07
N ALA A 262 -15.62 17.53 -7.43
CA ALA A 262 -15.64 17.97 -8.82
C ALA A 262 -14.42 17.46 -9.61
N GLN A 263 -13.24 17.44 -8.99
CA GLN A 263 -12.03 16.91 -9.57
C GLN A 263 -12.16 15.40 -9.82
N TRP A 264 -12.67 14.62 -8.87
CA TRP A 264 -12.84 13.16 -9.04
C TRP A 264 -13.94 12.86 -10.08
N GLN A 265 -14.99 13.65 -10.18
CA GLN A 265 -15.98 13.52 -11.25
C GLN A 265 -15.36 13.75 -12.63
N ALA A 266 -14.40 14.70 -12.73
CA ALA A 266 -13.69 14.97 -13.99
C ALA A 266 -12.74 13.86 -14.44
N LEU A 267 -12.37 12.91 -13.54
CA LEU A 267 -11.60 11.71 -13.90
C LEU A 267 -12.39 10.77 -14.82
N ALA A 268 -13.71 10.92 -14.89
CA ALA A 268 -14.61 10.13 -15.75
C ALA A 268 -14.45 8.60 -15.57
N PHE A 269 -14.22 8.16 -14.32
CA PHE A 269 -13.98 6.76 -13.97
C PHE A 269 -15.14 5.85 -14.43
N ASP A 270 -14.81 4.86 -15.25
CA ASP A 270 -15.77 3.85 -15.72
C ASP A 270 -15.84 2.66 -14.75
N HIS A 271 -16.71 2.78 -13.75
CA HIS A 271 -16.92 1.72 -12.76
C HIS A 271 -17.47 0.40 -13.38
N ARG A 272 -18.12 0.45 -14.55
CA ARG A 272 -18.62 -0.76 -15.22
C ARG A 272 -17.47 -1.55 -15.84
N LYS A 273 -16.50 -0.84 -16.42
CA LYS A 273 -15.26 -1.46 -16.89
C LYS A 273 -14.51 -2.05 -15.70
N PHE A 274 -14.26 -1.27 -14.66
CA PHE A 274 -13.55 -1.70 -13.45
C PHE A 274 -14.15 -2.94 -12.79
N LEU A 275 -15.47 -2.94 -12.54
CA LEU A 275 -16.16 -4.10 -11.98
C LEU A 275 -16.25 -5.26 -12.99
N GLY A 276 -16.34 -4.95 -14.29
CA GLY A 276 -16.39 -5.95 -15.35
C GLY A 276 -15.12 -6.80 -15.46
N GLU A 277 -13.97 -6.27 -15.11
CA GLU A 277 -12.69 -7.00 -15.07
C GLU A 277 -12.70 -8.15 -14.04
N VAL A 278 -13.50 -8.02 -12.98
CA VAL A 278 -13.70 -9.05 -11.96
C VAL A 278 -15.07 -9.76 -12.08
N GLY A 279 -15.76 -9.58 -13.21
CA GLY A 279 -17.05 -10.25 -13.51
C GLY A 279 -18.26 -9.66 -12.78
N LEU A 280 -18.16 -8.44 -12.24
CA LEU A 280 -19.24 -7.74 -11.56
C LEU A 280 -19.73 -6.54 -12.39
N SER A 281 -20.87 -5.95 -11.99
CA SER A 281 -21.47 -4.82 -12.73
C SER A 281 -22.13 -3.76 -11.86
N VAL A 282 -22.33 -4.02 -10.57
CA VAL A 282 -23.06 -3.14 -9.66
C VAL A 282 -22.18 -2.85 -8.44
N PRO A 283 -21.92 -1.58 -8.11
CA PRO A 283 -21.25 -1.20 -6.87
C PRO A 283 -22.04 -1.68 -5.63
N ALA A 284 -21.33 -2.13 -4.60
CA ALA A 284 -21.91 -2.71 -3.39
C ALA A 284 -21.85 -1.79 -2.15
N GLY A 285 -21.24 -0.61 -2.26
CA GLY A 285 -21.09 0.33 -1.15
C GLY A 285 -22.33 1.22 -0.92
N GLU A 286 -22.15 2.32 -0.22
CA GLU A 286 -23.20 3.29 0.10
C GLU A 286 -23.90 3.81 -1.17
N HIS A 287 -25.22 3.61 -1.27
CA HIS A 287 -25.99 3.86 -2.51
C HIS A 287 -26.02 5.34 -2.95
N ASP A 288 -25.77 6.27 -2.04
CA ASP A 288 -25.71 7.71 -2.29
C ASP A 288 -24.32 8.22 -2.68
N ARG A 289 -23.36 7.33 -2.92
CA ARG A 289 -21.96 7.66 -3.22
C ARG A 289 -21.53 7.19 -4.61
N THR A 290 -20.61 7.93 -5.20
CA THR A 290 -19.97 7.48 -6.44
C THR A 290 -19.00 6.33 -6.17
N PRO A 291 -18.70 5.46 -7.15
CA PRO A 291 -17.73 4.38 -6.97
C PRO A 291 -16.34 4.84 -6.52
N LEU A 292 -15.83 5.99 -6.99
CA LEU A 292 -14.57 6.55 -6.49
C LEU A 292 -14.65 6.99 -5.03
N GLU A 293 -15.78 7.57 -4.61
CA GLU A 293 -15.97 7.88 -3.18
C GLU A 293 -15.98 6.60 -2.35
N MET A 294 -16.67 5.53 -2.79
CA MET A 294 -16.68 4.23 -2.11
C MET A 294 -15.28 3.64 -1.96
N LEU A 295 -14.45 3.78 -2.99
CA LEU A 295 -13.09 3.24 -3.01
C LEU A 295 -12.10 4.06 -2.17
N TRP A 296 -12.22 5.40 -2.14
CA TRP A 296 -11.18 6.28 -1.65
C TRP A 296 -11.52 7.06 -0.39
N SER A 297 -12.79 7.48 -0.23
CA SER A 297 -13.18 8.43 0.83
C SER A 297 -14.33 7.95 1.71
N ARG A 298 -14.85 6.75 1.45
CA ARG A 298 -15.86 6.15 2.34
C ARG A 298 -15.28 4.95 3.08
N PRO A 299 -15.68 4.77 4.36
CA PRO A 299 -15.22 3.62 5.12
C PRO A 299 -15.94 2.35 4.65
N THR A 300 -15.30 1.19 4.81
CA THR A 300 -15.87 -0.10 4.45
C THR A 300 -15.74 -1.10 5.59
N CYS A 301 -16.58 -2.13 5.55
CA CYS A 301 -16.55 -3.29 6.44
C CYS A 301 -16.66 -4.56 5.60
N GLU A 302 -15.61 -5.37 5.60
CA GLU A 302 -15.53 -6.58 4.78
C GLU A 302 -15.35 -7.82 5.62
N VAL A 303 -16.04 -8.90 5.25
CA VAL A 303 -15.87 -10.22 5.85
C VAL A 303 -14.84 -11.00 5.05
N ASN A 304 -13.61 -11.09 5.58
CA ASN A 304 -12.49 -11.72 4.90
C ASN A 304 -12.45 -13.25 5.07
N GLY A 305 -13.15 -13.78 6.07
CA GLY A 305 -13.24 -15.22 6.31
C GLY A 305 -14.37 -15.55 7.27
N ILE A 306 -15.01 -16.69 7.04
CA ILE A 306 -16.01 -17.26 7.93
C ILE A 306 -15.86 -18.78 7.94
N TRP A 307 -15.84 -19.39 9.13
CA TRP A 307 -15.77 -20.84 9.27
C TRP A 307 -16.44 -21.33 10.54
N GLY A 308 -16.80 -22.61 10.53
CA GLY A 308 -17.43 -23.32 11.62
C GLY A 308 -18.27 -24.50 11.12
N GLY A 309 -18.55 -25.47 11.97
CA GLY A 309 -19.30 -26.67 11.60
C GLY A 309 -18.48 -27.68 10.77
N TYR A 310 -19.19 -28.53 10.03
CA TYR A 310 -18.55 -29.58 9.26
C TYR A 310 -18.32 -29.14 7.81
N THR A 311 -17.06 -29.19 7.39
CA THR A 311 -16.62 -28.79 6.04
C THR A 311 -16.00 -29.94 5.24
N GLY A 312 -15.98 -31.18 5.80
CA GLY A 312 -15.47 -32.38 5.12
C GLY A 312 -16.43 -32.91 4.07
N ALA A 313 -15.98 -33.94 3.34
CA ALA A 313 -16.81 -34.61 2.35
C ALA A 313 -18.05 -35.28 2.99
N GLY A 314 -19.18 -35.25 2.30
CA GLY A 314 -20.45 -35.78 2.78
C GLY A 314 -21.21 -34.81 3.68
N PHE A 315 -22.09 -35.31 4.54
CA PHE A 315 -22.94 -34.51 5.39
C PHE A 315 -22.89 -35.01 6.84
N LYS A 316 -22.79 -34.07 7.79
CA LYS A 316 -22.81 -34.37 9.23
C LYS A 316 -23.90 -33.54 9.91
N THR A 317 -24.83 -34.19 10.59
CA THR A 317 -25.94 -33.54 11.33
C THR A 317 -25.46 -33.00 12.67
N VAL A 318 -24.68 -31.91 12.66
CA VAL A 318 -24.00 -31.35 13.82
C VAL A 318 -24.44 -29.91 14.09
N LEU A 319 -24.53 -29.53 15.39
CA LEU A 319 -24.42 -28.16 15.84
C LEU A 319 -22.98 -28.01 16.35
N PRO A 320 -22.15 -27.17 15.76
CA PRO A 320 -20.77 -26.99 16.23
C PRO A 320 -20.73 -26.27 17.58
N SER A 321 -19.62 -26.45 18.29
CA SER A 321 -19.37 -25.72 19.52
C SER A 321 -18.92 -24.28 19.28
N GLN A 322 -18.33 -23.99 18.13
CA GLN A 322 -17.78 -22.68 17.79
C GLN A 322 -18.05 -22.29 16.32
N ALA A 323 -18.05 -20.96 16.09
CA ALA A 323 -18.03 -20.35 14.76
C ALA A 323 -17.16 -19.10 14.79
N HIS A 324 -16.49 -18.78 13.67
CA HIS A 324 -15.46 -17.76 13.59
C HIS A 324 -15.65 -16.87 12.37
N ALA A 325 -15.27 -15.60 12.48
CA ALA A 325 -15.14 -14.70 11.32
C ALA A 325 -13.94 -13.78 11.46
N LYS A 326 -13.32 -13.45 10.32
CA LYS A 326 -12.33 -12.37 10.17
C LYS A 326 -13.01 -11.21 9.47
N ILE A 327 -12.87 -10.02 10.03
CA ILE A 327 -13.51 -8.80 9.56
C ILE A 327 -12.47 -7.71 9.48
N SER A 328 -12.44 -6.99 8.36
CA SER A 328 -11.60 -5.82 8.19
C SER A 328 -12.44 -4.58 7.89
N PHE A 329 -11.96 -3.45 8.35
CA PHE A 329 -12.55 -2.14 8.07
C PHE A 329 -11.50 -1.28 7.38
N ARG A 330 -11.90 -0.62 6.29
CA ARG A 330 -11.13 0.50 5.77
C ARG A 330 -11.67 1.78 6.39
N LEU A 331 -10.79 2.56 6.99
CA LEU A 331 -11.13 3.76 7.73
C LEU A 331 -10.84 5.00 6.90
N VAL A 332 -11.55 6.09 7.21
CA VAL A 332 -11.34 7.38 6.54
C VAL A 332 -10.96 8.45 7.55
N PRO A 333 -10.49 9.62 7.11
CA PRO A 333 -10.10 10.70 8.01
C PRO A 333 -11.17 11.04 9.03
N GLY A 334 -10.75 11.32 10.27
CA GLY A 334 -11.65 11.59 11.39
C GLY A 334 -12.06 10.37 12.20
N GLN A 335 -11.78 9.16 11.73
CA GLN A 335 -12.04 7.92 12.44
C GLN A 335 -10.82 7.49 13.29
N ASP A 336 -11.06 7.17 14.56
CA ASP A 336 -10.08 6.58 15.46
C ASP A 336 -10.22 5.04 15.42
N PRO A 337 -9.19 4.30 14.96
CA PRO A 337 -9.26 2.85 14.84
C PRO A 337 -9.48 2.13 16.17
N HIS A 338 -8.93 2.63 17.28
CA HIS A 338 -9.10 2.01 18.60
C HIS A 338 -10.53 2.20 19.13
N ARG A 339 -11.07 3.40 19.00
CA ARG A 339 -12.46 3.68 19.35
C ARG A 339 -13.43 2.85 18.50
N LEU A 340 -13.17 2.69 17.21
CA LEU A 340 -14.00 1.89 16.34
C LEU A 340 -13.94 0.39 16.67
N ARG A 341 -12.78 -0.13 17.07
CA ARG A 341 -12.64 -1.49 17.60
C ARG A 341 -13.56 -1.70 18.80
N ASP A 342 -13.55 -0.78 19.75
CA ASP A 342 -14.41 -0.86 20.92
C ASP A 342 -15.90 -0.79 20.56
N ASN A 343 -16.26 0.08 19.65
CA ASN A 343 -17.64 0.20 19.14
C ASN A 343 -18.10 -1.10 18.47
N PHE A 344 -17.27 -1.67 17.59
CA PHE A 344 -17.54 -2.96 16.94
C PHE A 344 -17.69 -4.09 17.96
N ARG A 345 -16.75 -4.22 18.89
CA ARG A 345 -16.82 -5.24 19.97
C ARG A 345 -18.08 -5.10 20.82
N ASN A 346 -18.45 -3.88 21.13
CA ASN A 346 -19.69 -3.61 21.88
C ASN A 346 -20.92 -3.98 21.06
N HIS A 347 -20.97 -3.61 19.77
CA HIS A 347 -22.05 -4.03 18.87
C HIS A 347 -22.21 -5.56 18.84
N VAL A 348 -21.10 -6.29 18.63
CA VAL A 348 -21.09 -7.75 18.65
C VAL A 348 -21.62 -8.31 19.98
N ARG A 349 -21.12 -7.78 21.13
CA ARG A 349 -21.57 -8.24 22.47
C ARG A 349 -23.08 -8.10 22.67
N THR A 350 -23.71 -7.06 22.13
CA THR A 350 -25.16 -6.87 22.28
C THR A 350 -25.99 -7.93 21.53
N MET A 351 -25.40 -8.61 20.56
CA MET A 351 -26.06 -9.60 19.74
C MET A 351 -25.80 -11.04 20.20
N VAL A 352 -24.83 -11.25 21.08
CA VAL A 352 -24.50 -12.57 21.60
C VAL A 352 -25.50 -12.98 22.67
N PRO A 353 -26.21 -14.14 22.52
CA PRO A 353 -27.14 -14.64 23.53
C PRO A 353 -26.46 -14.91 24.88
N PHE A 354 -27.25 -14.88 25.95
CA PHE A 354 -26.76 -15.00 27.34
C PHE A 354 -25.92 -16.26 27.62
N ASP A 355 -26.24 -17.38 26.99
CA ASP A 355 -25.56 -18.68 27.14
C ASP A 355 -24.47 -18.93 26.09
N CYS A 356 -24.15 -17.93 25.27
CA CYS A 356 -23.03 -17.94 24.34
C CYS A 356 -21.93 -16.99 24.84
N GLN A 357 -20.72 -17.21 24.33
CA GLN A 357 -19.56 -16.37 24.61
C GLN A 357 -18.97 -15.85 23.32
N VAL A 358 -18.34 -14.65 23.37
CA VAL A 358 -17.54 -14.12 22.29
C VAL A 358 -16.12 -13.84 22.76
N ALA A 359 -15.16 -14.27 21.97
CA ALA A 359 -13.75 -13.88 22.09
C ALA A 359 -13.34 -13.04 20.88
N PHE A 360 -12.44 -12.09 21.10
CA PHE A 360 -11.91 -11.19 20.08
C PHE A 360 -10.40 -11.37 19.96
N HIS A 361 -9.91 -11.36 18.74
CA HIS A 361 -8.51 -11.36 18.39
C HIS A 361 -8.19 -10.12 17.57
N GLU A 362 -7.26 -9.31 18.08
CA GLU A 362 -6.83 -8.08 17.38
C GLU A 362 -5.90 -8.40 16.23
N HIS A 363 -6.16 -7.72 15.10
CA HIS A 363 -5.21 -7.58 14.00
C HIS A 363 -4.81 -6.10 13.87
N GLY A 364 -4.02 -5.76 12.86
CA GLY A 364 -3.50 -4.41 12.65
C GLY A 364 -4.54 -3.30 12.80
N ALA A 365 -4.07 -2.12 13.20
CA ALA A 365 -4.86 -0.90 13.29
C ALA A 365 -4.01 0.28 12.87
N SER A 366 -4.48 1.06 11.88
CA SER A 366 -3.85 2.30 11.42
C SER A 366 -4.92 3.32 11.06
N ALA A 367 -4.66 4.58 11.37
CA ALA A 367 -5.53 5.67 10.96
C ALA A 367 -5.39 5.96 9.46
N ALA A 368 -6.41 6.60 8.88
CA ALA A 368 -6.33 7.17 7.54
C ALA A 368 -5.38 8.37 7.51
N SER A 369 -4.79 8.63 6.35
CA SER A 369 -3.90 9.78 6.14
C SER A 369 -4.42 10.66 5.01
N VAL A 370 -4.38 11.98 5.23
CA VAL A 370 -4.66 13.00 4.20
C VAL A 370 -3.48 13.95 4.16
N MET A 371 -2.99 14.21 2.95
CA MET A 371 -1.87 15.09 2.68
C MET A 371 -2.37 16.53 2.53
N ASP A 372 -1.65 17.48 3.08
CA ASP A 372 -1.94 18.90 2.89
C ASP A 372 -1.41 19.38 1.54
N ILE A 373 -2.30 19.42 0.54
CA ILE A 373 -1.98 19.86 -0.82
C ILE A 373 -1.85 21.38 -0.96
N SER A 374 -1.94 22.15 0.12
CA SER A 374 -1.74 23.61 0.09
C SER A 374 -0.27 23.99 -0.09
N ASP A 375 0.67 23.08 0.20
CA ASP A 375 2.10 23.29 -0.09
C ASP A 375 2.31 23.42 -1.63
N PRO A 376 2.93 24.54 -2.09
CA PRO A 376 3.20 24.74 -3.52
C PRO A 376 3.98 23.61 -4.21
N ALA A 377 4.70 22.78 -3.46
CA ALA A 377 5.40 21.61 -3.97
C ALA A 377 4.45 20.61 -4.66
N PHE A 378 3.22 20.46 -4.17
CA PHE A 378 2.25 19.55 -4.80
C PHE A 378 1.89 20.00 -6.21
N GLU A 379 1.63 21.30 -6.41
CA GLU A 379 1.31 21.83 -7.73
C GLU A 379 2.53 21.80 -8.66
N ALA A 380 3.74 22.08 -8.14
CA ALA A 380 4.98 21.98 -8.90
C ALA A 380 5.24 20.54 -9.39
N ALA A 381 5.07 19.55 -8.50
CA ALA A 381 5.19 18.13 -8.86
C ALA A 381 4.10 17.70 -9.86
N ARG A 382 2.85 18.15 -9.66
CA ARG A 382 1.74 17.89 -10.57
C ARG A 382 2.02 18.40 -11.99
N ALA A 383 2.56 19.62 -12.11
CA ALA A 383 2.97 20.20 -13.38
C ALA A 383 4.14 19.42 -14.03
N ALA A 384 5.14 19.01 -13.25
CA ALA A 384 6.28 18.22 -13.70
C ALA A 384 5.84 16.85 -14.25
N LEU A 385 4.97 16.15 -13.55
CA LEU A 385 4.36 14.90 -14.01
C LEU A 385 3.57 15.10 -15.31
N GLY A 386 2.75 16.15 -15.37
CA GLY A 386 1.97 16.46 -16.57
C GLY A 386 2.84 16.71 -17.80
N GLN A 387 3.98 17.37 -17.63
CA GLN A 387 4.94 17.59 -18.73
C GLN A 387 5.55 16.29 -19.24
N GLU A 388 5.89 15.35 -18.34
CA GLU A 388 6.49 14.08 -18.76
C GLU A 388 5.49 13.15 -19.42
N TRP A 389 4.28 13.06 -18.89
CA TRP A 389 3.27 12.12 -19.34
C TRP A 389 2.38 12.67 -20.48
N GLY A 390 2.52 13.96 -20.81
CA GLY A 390 1.70 14.61 -21.84
C GLY A 390 0.21 14.71 -21.47
N ARG A 391 -0.13 14.52 -20.22
CA ARG A 391 -1.49 14.58 -19.64
C ARG A 391 -1.43 15.25 -18.28
N PRO A 392 -2.44 16.03 -17.87
CA PRO A 392 -2.46 16.59 -16.53
C PRO A 392 -2.39 15.50 -15.46
N ALA A 393 -1.52 15.66 -14.47
CA ALA A 393 -1.53 14.78 -13.32
C ALA A 393 -2.72 15.12 -12.41
N SER A 394 -3.29 14.09 -11.77
CA SER A 394 -4.47 14.21 -10.92
C SER A 394 -4.14 13.96 -9.45
N TYR A 395 -4.85 14.63 -8.55
CA TYR A 395 -4.88 14.24 -7.15
C TYR A 395 -5.92 13.13 -6.98
N VAL A 396 -5.49 12.01 -6.42
CA VAL A 396 -6.32 10.81 -6.27
C VAL A 396 -6.34 10.33 -4.82
N GLY A 397 -7.30 9.48 -4.50
CA GLY A 397 -7.28 8.69 -3.28
C GLY A 397 -6.75 7.29 -3.55
N CYS A 398 -6.39 6.58 -2.50
CA CYS A 398 -6.07 5.16 -2.56
C CYS A 398 -6.92 4.39 -1.54
N GLY A 399 -7.45 3.27 -1.97
CA GLY A 399 -8.22 2.36 -1.12
C GLY A 399 -7.36 1.59 -0.13
N GLY A 400 -6.07 1.48 -0.40
CA GLY A 400 -5.07 0.87 0.46
C GLY A 400 -4.59 1.76 1.60
N SER A 401 -3.74 1.18 2.44
CA SER A 401 -3.08 1.87 3.54
C SER A 401 -1.58 1.79 3.31
N ILE A 402 -0.90 2.92 3.39
CA ILE A 402 0.56 3.03 3.40
C ILE A 402 0.91 3.71 4.73
N PRO A 403 1.12 2.93 5.80
CA PRO A 403 1.19 3.47 7.17
C PRO A 403 2.31 4.48 7.37
N ILE A 404 3.41 4.37 6.63
CA ILE A 404 4.56 5.29 6.72
C ILE A 404 4.16 6.74 6.48
N ALA A 405 3.20 7.03 5.59
CA ALA A 405 2.73 8.38 5.34
C ALA A 405 2.16 9.04 6.61
N GLY A 406 1.42 8.27 7.41
CA GLY A 406 0.94 8.70 8.73
C GLY A 406 2.06 8.86 9.75
N TYR A 407 3.09 8.01 9.70
CA TYR A 407 4.23 8.07 10.62
C TYR A 407 5.14 9.25 10.32
N PHE A 408 5.33 9.65 9.07
CA PHE A 408 6.03 10.90 8.75
C PHE A 408 5.35 12.10 9.42
N ARG A 409 4.02 12.16 9.41
CA ARG A 409 3.28 13.23 10.08
C ARG A 409 3.37 13.14 11.60
N SER A 410 3.11 11.98 12.17
CA SER A 410 2.99 11.83 13.62
C SER A 410 4.33 11.80 14.36
N ILE A 411 5.39 11.25 13.74
CA ILE A 411 6.71 11.10 14.36
C ILE A 411 7.66 12.22 13.95
N LEU A 412 7.70 12.57 12.67
CA LEU A 412 8.68 13.54 12.14
C LEU A 412 8.10 14.95 11.93
N ASP A 413 6.78 15.13 12.12
CA ASP A 413 6.07 16.39 11.83
C ASP A 413 6.34 16.88 10.40
N MET A 414 6.20 15.96 9.45
CA MET A 414 6.56 16.16 8.05
C MET A 414 5.43 15.66 7.15
N ASP A 415 5.08 16.44 6.13
CA ASP A 415 4.13 16.01 5.11
C ASP A 415 4.80 15.03 4.13
N ALA A 416 3.96 14.20 3.49
CA ALA A 416 4.40 13.24 2.49
C ALA A 416 3.68 13.49 1.17
N MET A 417 4.37 13.25 0.06
CA MET A 417 3.83 13.26 -1.29
C MET A 417 4.03 11.86 -1.90
N LEU A 418 2.93 11.22 -2.26
CA LEU A 418 2.97 9.87 -2.80
C LEU A 418 2.83 9.93 -4.32
N ILE A 419 3.87 9.50 -5.01
CA ILE A 419 3.96 9.47 -6.47
C ILE A 419 4.51 8.11 -6.87
N GLY A 420 3.74 7.37 -7.65
CA GLY A 420 4.16 6.07 -8.17
C GLY A 420 3.81 5.90 -9.63
N PHE A 421 4.34 4.85 -10.22
CA PHE A 421 4.27 4.59 -11.66
C PHE A 421 3.80 3.16 -11.96
N GLY A 422 3.30 2.44 -10.94
CA GLY A 422 2.67 1.14 -11.10
C GLY A 422 1.37 1.23 -11.91
N ARG A 423 0.93 0.11 -12.46
CA ARG A 423 -0.32 -0.03 -13.19
C ARG A 423 -1.24 -1.05 -12.54
N ASP A 424 -2.53 -0.95 -12.75
CA ASP A 424 -3.53 -1.86 -12.16
C ASP A 424 -3.30 -3.33 -12.55
N ASP A 425 -2.67 -3.58 -13.70
CA ASP A 425 -2.39 -4.92 -14.22
C ASP A 425 -0.98 -5.44 -13.87
N ASP A 426 -0.26 -4.80 -12.96
CA ASP A 426 1.11 -5.20 -12.59
C ASP A 426 1.16 -6.51 -11.79
N GLN A 427 0.02 -7.04 -11.38
CA GLN A 427 -0.08 -8.30 -10.63
C GLN A 427 0.73 -8.30 -9.32
N ILE A 428 0.75 -7.15 -8.64
CA ILE A 428 1.39 -6.99 -7.33
C ILE A 428 0.88 -8.08 -6.37
N HIS A 429 1.77 -8.68 -5.57
CA HIS A 429 1.53 -9.80 -4.66
C HIS A 429 1.09 -11.12 -5.34
N SER A 430 1.02 -11.16 -6.67
CA SER A 430 0.63 -12.35 -7.45
C SER A 430 1.80 -12.96 -8.22
N PRO A 431 1.70 -14.23 -8.68
CA PRO A 431 2.63 -14.75 -9.66
C PRO A 431 2.65 -13.92 -10.95
N ASN A 432 3.81 -13.87 -11.59
CA ASN A 432 4.04 -13.13 -12.83
C ASN A 432 3.92 -11.61 -12.70
N GLU A 433 4.24 -11.06 -11.53
CA GLU A 433 4.37 -9.62 -11.33
C GLU A 433 5.21 -9.00 -12.44
N LYS A 434 4.78 -7.82 -12.91
CA LYS A 434 5.44 -7.08 -13.97
C LYS A 434 5.55 -5.59 -13.63
N TYR A 435 6.48 -4.92 -14.29
CA TYR A 435 6.56 -3.47 -14.31
C TYR A 435 6.80 -3.00 -15.74
N ASP A 436 6.04 -2.03 -16.22
CA ASP A 436 6.21 -1.53 -17.58
C ASP A 436 7.55 -0.82 -17.75
N VAL A 437 8.29 -1.15 -18.83
CA VAL A 437 9.54 -0.45 -19.17
C VAL A 437 9.27 1.05 -19.41
N GLU A 438 8.10 1.39 -19.92
CA GLU A 438 7.66 2.78 -20.07
C GLU A 438 7.46 3.45 -18.71
N SER A 439 6.83 2.78 -17.74
CA SER A 439 6.65 3.27 -16.38
C SER A 439 8.00 3.50 -15.68
N PHE A 440 8.94 2.56 -15.80
CA PHE A 440 10.29 2.71 -15.28
C PHE A 440 11.00 3.92 -15.90
N HIS A 441 11.04 4.00 -17.24
CA HIS A 441 11.71 5.10 -17.96
C HIS A 441 11.08 6.47 -17.65
N LYS A 442 9.76 6.59 -17.79
CA LYS A 442 9.05 7.83 -17.47
C LYS A 442 9.09 8.18 -16.00
N GLY A 443 9.16 7.17 -15.11
CA GLY A 443 9.34 7.37 -13.68
C GLY A 443 10.67 8.07 -13.38
N ILE A 444 11.78 7.60 -13.95
CA ILE A 444 13.09 8.26 -13.82
C ILE A 444 13.02 9.71 -14.31
N ARG A 445 12.45 9.96 -15.47
CA ARG A 445 12.30 11.28 -16.06
C ARG A 445 11.37 12.19 -15.24
N SER A 446 10.31 11.61 -14.65
CA SER A 446 9.40 12.33 -13.76
C SER A 446 10.12 12.83 -12.52
N TRP A 447 10.91 11.99 -11.86
CA TRP A 447 11.72 12.42 -10.71
C TRP A 447 12.74 13.50 -11.08
N ALA A 448 13.38 13.38 -12.24
CA ALA A 448 14.30 14.42 -12.71
C ALA A 448 13.61 15.79 -12.89
N ARG A 449 12.37 15.82 -13.39
CA ARG A 449 11.56 17.05 -13.51
C ARG A 449 11.10 17.57 -12.16
N ILE A 450 10.70 16.67 -11.25
CA ILE A 450 10.28 17.03 -9.89
C ILE A 450 11.47 17.67 -9.15
N PHE A 451 12.66 17.11 -9.25
CA PHE A 451 13.87 17.74 -8.69
C PHE A 451 14.07 19.17 -9.22
N ALA A 452 14.01 19.36 -10.54
CA ALA A 452 14.15 20.68 -11.14
C ALA A 452 13.10 21.70 -10.65
N ALA A 453 11.92 21.21 -10.24
CA ALA A 453 10.82 22.04 -9.76
C ALA A 453 10.87 22.31 -8.24
N LEU A 454 11.52 21.44 -7.46
CA LEU A 454 11.49 21.52 -5.99
C LEU A 454 12.85 21.92 -5.36
N THR A 455 13.95 21.79 -6.08
CA THR A 455 15.31 22.10 -5.59
C THR A 455 15.95 23.26 -6.38
#